data_14c889fbe3f72266c32b7e54751d7169
#
_entry.id   14c889fbe3f72266c32b7e54751d7169
#
_cell.length_a   1.000
_cell.length_b   1.000
_cell.length_c   1.000
_cell.angle_alpha   90.00
_cell.angle_beta   90.00
_cell.angle_gamma   90.00
#
_symmetry.space_group_name_H-M   'P 1'
#
loop_
_entity.id
_entity.type
_entity.pdbx_description
1 polymer ?
#
loop_
_entity_poly.entity_id
_entity_poly.type
_entity_poly.pdbx_seq_one_letter_code
_entity_poly.pdbx_strand_id
1 'polypeptide(L)'
;MQALTTPADGGTGVRPVAVLEPEPRPDQAVVEVRAVSVNRGDLSLLGMLPPGSRLGFDVAGTVVRAAADGSGPPPGTRVAGVAERDGWSERVALSTTRLAPLPDGVEWTDAAALPVAGLTALYSLRHAGSLLGRRVLVTGASGGVGRIAVQLARAAGAEVAAWAGSAERTKGLSELGAADVSTYDAGPGATQPVHVLVDSVGGDVFRSAFQLVEPRGVVVCYGNTTRCDLSLPFDWGHARPGVRIRYLHLFDEMPRRPVGNDLAVLLRLVAEGALDPHVTLVGDWRDAEPTLRRVGDRQVNGKAVLVL
;
A
#
# COMPACT_ATOMS: atom_id res chain seq x y z
N MET A 1 24.04 6.67 12.88
CA MET A 1 23.46 5.89 11.80
C MET A 1 23.17 6.76 10.57
N GLN A 2 22.82 6.17 9.42
CA GLN A 2 22.39 6.93 8.24
C GLN A 2 20.88 6.84 8.03
N ALA A 3 20.30 7.89 7.42
CA ALA A 3 18.91 7.94 6.98
C ALA A 3 18.81 8.67 5.64
N LEU A 4 17.82 8.33 4.82
CA LEU A 4 17.46 9.13 3.65
C LEU A 4 16.64 10.34 4.12
N THR A 5 17.09 11.52 3.77
CA THR A 5 16.42 12.78 4.11
C THR A 5 16.18 13.63 2.87
N THR A 6 15.19 14.50 2.94
CA THR A 6 15.08 15.61 1.97
C THR A 6 16.32 16.47 2.04
N PRO A 7 16.83 17.01 0.92
CA PRO A 7 18.04 17.83 0.91
C PRO A 7 17.91 19.07 1.80
N ALA A 8 18.92 19.35 2.63
CA ALA A 8 18.93 20.51 3.54
C ALA A 8 18.97 21.86 2.78
N ASP A 9 19.45 21.86 1.54
CA ASP A 9 19.53 23.02 0.65
C ASP A 9 18.22 23.32 -0.11
N GLY A 10 17.13 22.57 0.19
CA GLY A 10 15.85 22.72 -0.49
C GLY A 10 15.81 22.10 -1.89
N GLY A 11 16.81 21.28 -2.26
CA GLY A 11 16.80 20.51 -3.50
C GLY A 11 15.70 19.45 -3.54
N THR A 12 15.56 18.79 -4.67
CA THR A 12 14.59 17.69 -4.84
C THR A 12 15.19 16.32 -4.49
N GLY A 13 14.32 15.36 -4.17
CA GLY A 13 14.70 13.97 -3.92
C GLY A 13 15.13 13.67 -2.50
N VAL A 14 15.97 12.64 -2.33
CA VAL A 14 16.49 12.21 -1.02
C VAL A 14 18.00 11.94 -1.08
N ARG A 15 18.67 12.09 0.06
CA ARG A 15 20.12 11.79 0.18
C ARG A 15 20.41 11.07 1.50
N PRO A 16 21.37 10.12 1.52
CA PRO A 16 21.87 9.55 2.77
C PRO A 16 22.56 10.64 3.61
N VAL A 17 22.16 10.78 4.85
CA VAL A 17 22.70 11.75 5.80
C VAL A 17 22.94 11.07 7.16
N ALA A 18 24.04 11.42 7.83
CA ALA A 18 24.31 10.99 9.19
C ALA A 18 23.30 11.62 10.16
N VAL A 19 22.61 10.77 10.93
CA VAL A 19 21.62 11.18 11.92
C VAL A 19 21.84 10.46 13.24
N LEU A 20 21.27 10.97 14.33
CA LEU A 20 21.30 10.32 15.63
C LEU A 20 20.56 8.98 15.60
N GLU A 21 20.96 8.07 16.48
CA GLU A 21 20.23 6.82 16.74
C GLU A 21 18.80 7.12 17.21
N PRO A 22 17.81 6.26 16.91
CA PRO A 22 16.47 6.47 17.41
C PRO A 22 16.38 6.27 18.92
N GLU A 23 15.69 7.17 19.59
CA GLU A 23 15.31 7.04 20.99
C GLU A 23 13.89 6.46 21.09
N PRO A 24 13.73 5.16 21.39
CA PRO A 24 12.40 4.54 21.41
C PRO A 24 11.62 4.96 22.66
N ARG A 25 10.31 5.15 22.49
CA ARG A 25 9.36 5.17 23.61
C ARG A 25 9.27 3.78 24.25
N PRO A 26 8.71 3.66 25.49
CA PRO A 26 8.61 2.35 26.18
C PRO A 26 7.92 1.25 25.36
N ASP A 27 6.93 1.61 24.52
CA ASP A 27 6.14 0.74 23.64
C ASP A 27 6.81 0.44 22.30
N GLN A 28 8.04 0.91 22.08
CA GLN A 28 8.72 0.79 20.79
C GLN A 28 9.93 -0.14 20.86
N ALA A 29 10.04 -1.02 19.87
CA ALA A 29 11.26 -1.77 19.59
C ALA A 29 12.13 -1.03 18.56
N VAL A 30 13.44 -1.19 18.63
CA VAL A 30 14.36 -0.70 17.58
C VAL A 30 14.62 -1.82 16.59
N VAL A 31 14.37 -1.53 15.33
CA VAL A 31 14.58 -2.45 14.21
C VAL A 31 15.79 -1.99 13.41
N GLU A 32 16.75 -2.89 13.17
CA GLU A 32 17.79 -2.74 12.16
C GLU A 32 17.19 -3.08 10.82
N VAL A 33 17.13 -2.11 9.92
CA VAL A 33 16.41 -2.20 8.66
C VAL A 33 17.22 -2.98 7.62
N ARG A 34 16.58 -3.85 6.87
CA ARG A 34 17.14 -4.64 5.77
C ARG A 34 16.56 -4.28 4.42
N ALA A 35 15.28 -3.91 4.42
CA ALA A 35 14.57 -3.45 3.23
C ALA A 35 13.47 -2.47 3.59
N VAL A 36 13.21 -1.54 2.69
CA VAL A 36 12.12 -0.57 2.77
C VAL A 36 11.41 -0.51 1.43
N SER A 37 10.13 -0.13 1.40
CA SER A 37 9.47 0.06 0.12
C SER A 37 9.11 1.52 -0.15
N VAL A 38 8.90 1.80 -1.43
CA VAL A 38 8.51 3.12 -1.91
C VAL A 38 7.03 3.12 -2.25
N ASN A 39 6.27 4.01 -1.64
CA ASN A 39 4.86 4.24 -1.90
C ASN A 39 4.65 5.60 -2.59
N ARG A 40 3.55 5.73 -3.31
CA ARG A 40 3.16 7.04 -3.88
C ARG A 40 2.91 8.10 -2.81
N GLY A 41 2.47 7.66 -1.60
CA GLY A 41 2.33 8.52 -0.45
C GLY A 41 3.66 9.15 0.00
N ASP A 42 4.74 8.36 0.01
CA ASP A 42 6.09 8.84 0.32
C ASP A 42 6.49 9.96 -0.67
N LEU A 43 6.29 9.72 -1.98
CA LEU A 43 6.61 10.70 -3.01
C LEU A 43 5.76 11.97 -2.93
N SER A 44 4.50 11.84 -2.53
CA SER A 44 3.63 13.00 -2.34
C SER A 44 4.10 13.89 -1.19
N LEU A 45 4.69 13.30 -0.16
CA LEU A 45 5.25 14.02 0.98
C LEU A 45 6.56 14.72 0.65
N LEU A 46 7.39 14.16 -0.23
CA LEU A 46 8.70 14.73 -0.59
C LEU A 46 8.64 16.22 -0.93
N GLY A 47 7.60 16.64 -1.67
CA GLY A 47 7.41 18.05 -2.05
C GLY A 47 6.76 18.94 -0.98
N MET A 48 6.36 18.37 0.17
CA MET A 48 5.65 19.10 1.23
C MET A 48 6.44 19.16 2.54
N LEU A 49 7.42 18.29 2.71
CA LEU A 49 8.22 18.23 3.94
C LEU A 49 9.32 19.30 3.95
N PRO A 50 9.64 19.86 5.13
CA PRO A 50 10.78 20.75 5.28
C PRO A 50 12.11 20.09 4.88
N PRO A 51 13.11 20.88 4.48
CA PRO A 51 14.47 20.39 4.27
C PRO A 51 15.02 19.61 5.48
N GLY A 52 15.75 18.53 5.25
CA GLY A 52 16.32 17.66 6.28
C GLY A 52 15.32 16.68 6.91
N SER A 53 14.09 16.61 6.43
CA SER A 53 13.09 15.66 6.93
C SER A 53 13.42 14.22 6.54
N ARG A 54 13.22 13.29 7.48
CA ARG A 54 13.28 11.84 7.21
C ARG A 54 11.94 11.35 6.69
N LEU A 55 11.97 10.24 5.93
CA LEU A 55 10.81 9.66 5.27
C LEU A 55 10.73 8.13 5.48
N GLY A 56 9.71 7.55 4.86
CA GLY A 56 9.50 6.12 4.75
C GLY A 56 8.56 5.56 5.79
N PHE A 57 7.64 4.74 5.31
CA PHE A 57 6.65 4.08 6.15
C PHE A 57 6.88 2.59 6.27
N ASP A 58 7.28 1.93 5.18
CA ASP A 58 7.42 0.48 5.11
C ASP A 58 8.82 0.04 5.53
N VAL A 59 8.87 -0.92 6.45
CA VAL A 59 10.12 -1.45 7.00
C VAL A 59 10.06 -2.97 7.08
N ALA A 60 11.15 -3.64 6.69
CA ALA A 60 11.46 -5.01 7.06
C ALA A 60 12.87 -5.06 7.63
N GLY A 61 13.08 -5.79 8.72
CA GLY A 61 14.37 -5.83 9.40
C GLY A 61 14.37 -6.74 10.61
N THR A 62 15.43 -6.61 11.42
CA THR A 62 15.63 -7.42 12.62
C THR A 62 15.52 -6.54 13.87
N VAL A 63 14.76 -6.97 14.87
CA VAL A 63 14.71 -6.31 16.17
C VAL A 63 16.09 -6.38 16.82
N VAL A 64 16.69 -5.23 17.14
CA VAL A 64 17.99 -5.14 17.84
C VAL A 64 17.84 -4.70 19.29
N ARG A 65 16.72 -4.04 19.65
CA ARG A 65 16.36 -3.69 21.02
C ARG A 65 14.86 -3.86 21.22
N ALA A 66 14.46 -4.66 22.20
CA ALA A 66 13.06 -4.84 22.56
C ALA A 66 12.44 -3.58 23.16
N ALA A 67 11.13 -3.49 23.14
CA ALA A 67 10.36 -2.47 23.83
C ALA A 67 10.56 -2.58 25.35
N ALA A 68 10.73 -1.45 26.03
CA ALA A 68 11.02 -1.41 27.46
C ALA A 68 9.82 -1.83 28.35
N ASP A 69 8.60 -1.75 27.80
CA ASP A 69 7.37 -2.19 28.49
C ASP A 69 7.15 -3.72 28.41
N GLY A 70 8.07 -4.46 27.79
CA GLY A 70 7.98 -5.90 27.62
C GLY A 70 7.05 -6.36 26.50
N SER A 71 6.47 -5.45 25.73
CA SER A 71 5.61 -5.78 24.58
C SER A 71 6.42 -6.14 23.33
N GLY A 72 5.78 -6.85 22.40
CA GLY A 72 6.34 -7.15 21.08
C GLY A 72 7.42 -8.23 21.05
N PRO A 73 8.10 -8.37 19.90
CA PRO A 73 9.07 -9.44 19.69
C PRO A 73 10.43 -9.16 20.35
N PRO A 74 11.15 -10.22 20.78
CA PRO A 74 12.49 -10.09 21.37
C PRO A 74 13.55 -9.71 20.29
N PRO A 75 14.76 -9.27 20.74
CA PRO A 75 15.89 -9.06 19.85
C PRO A 75 16.23 -10.33 19.04
N GLY A 76 16.67 -10.14 17.79
CA GLY A 76 16.94 -11.21 16.84
C GLY A 76 15.71 -11.62 15.98
N THR A 77 14.51 -11.19 16.36
CA THR A 77 13.30 -11.50 15.57
C THR A 77 13.29 -10.74 14.26
N ARG A 78 13.06 -11.44 13.15
CA ARG A 78 12.78 -10.84 11.84
C ARG A 78 11.36 -10.26 11.84
N VAL A 79 11.19 -9.02 11.40
CA VAL A 79 9.90 -8.33 11.46
C VAL A 79 9.65 -7.49 10.20
N ALA A 80 8.37 -7.27 9.87
CA ALA A 80 7.93 -6.17 9.04
C ALA A 80 7.06 -5.21 9.86
N GLY A 81 6.97 -3.96 9.45
CA GLY A 81 6.17 -2.98 10.18
C GLY A 81 5.94 -1.68 9.44
N VAL A 82 5.03 -0.87 10.02
CA VAL A 82 4.71 0.47 9.53
C VAL A 82 5.29 1.51 10.46
N ALA A 83 6.27 2.29 9.98
CA ALA A 83 6.78 3.46 10.67
C ALA A 83 5.77 4.63 10.58
N GLU A 84 5.81 5.53 11.55
CA GLU A 84 5.07 6.80 11.45
C GLU A 84 5.70 7.72 10.41
N ARG A 85 7.01 7.75 10.43
CA ARG A 85 7.98 8.37 9.53
C ARG A 85 9.32 7.68 9.79
N ASP A 86 10.37 8.13 9.13
CA ASP A 86 11.76 7.73 9.44
C ASP A 86 12.13 6.28 9.08
N GLY A 87 11.25 5.55 8.39
CA GLY A 87 11.49 4.15 8.01
C GLY A 87 12.66 3.97 7.04
N TRP A 88 13.00 5.00 6.25
CA TRP A 88 14.14 4.95 5.34
C TRP A 88 15.45 5.30 6.05
N SER A 89 15.76 4.53 7.07
CA SER A 89 16.93 4.69 7.95
C SER A 89 17.55 3.33 8.24
N GLU A 90 18.83 3.28 8.61
CA GLU A 90 19.49 2.04 9.04
C GLU A 90 18.85 1.43 10.27
N ARG A 91 18.30 2.26 11.17
CA ARG A 91 17.54 1.84 12.36
C ARG A 91 16.34 2.74 12.57
N VAL A 92 15.25 2.14 13.03
CA VAL A 92 14.00 2.86 13.32
C VAL A 92 13.35 2.33 14.58
N ALA A 93 12.75 3.22 15.37
CA ALA A 93 11.91 2.86 16.52
C ALA A 93 10.46 2.68 16.07
N LEU A 94 9.90 1.50 16.26
CA LEU A 94 8.54 1.14 15.82
C LEU A 94 7.70 0.68 17.02
N SER A 95 6.47 1.17 17.11
CA SER A 95 5.50 0.65 18.09
C SER A 95 5.28 -0.83 17.85
N THR A 96 5.28 -1.60 18.92
CA THR A 96 5.09 -3.06 18.87
C THR A 96 3.73 -3.46 18.31
N THR A 97 2.72 -2.59 18.41
CA THR A 97 1.40 -2.80 17.77
C THR A 97 1.41 -2.67 16.25
N ARG A 98 2.50 -2.18 15.67
CA ARG A 98 2.69 -1.98 14.22
C ARG A 98 3.73 -2.92 13.62
N LEU A 99 4.24 -3.86 14.41
CA LEU A 99 5.18 -4.88 14.00
C LEU A 99 4.50 -6.24 13.85
N ALA A 100 4.98 -7.02 12.89
CA ALA A 100 4.62 -8.42 12.72
C ALA A 100 5.90 -9.25 12.52
N PRO A 101 6.10 -10.35 13.27
CA PRO A 101 7.17 -11.30 12.98
C PRO A 101 7.04 -11.87 11.57
N LEU A 102 8.17 -12.05 10.89
CA LEU A 102 8.21 -12.69 9.58
C LEU A 102 8.17 -14.22 9.75
N PRO A 103 7.28 -14.91 9.03
CA PRO A 103 7.39 -16.35 8.87
C PRO A 103 8.69 -16.76 8.17
N ASP A 104 9.12 -17.99 8.40
CA ASP A 104 10.25 -18.55 7.68
C ASP A 104 10.00 -18.56 6.17
N GLY A 105 11.06 -18.36 5.38
CA GLY A 105 10.99 -18.32 3.92
C GLY A 105 10.47 -17.03 3.29
N VAL A 106 9.94 -16.06 4.07
CA VAL A 106 9.58 -14.74 3.52
C VAL A 106 10.82 -13.89 3.36
N GLU A 107 11.04 -13.41 2.13
CA GLU A 107 12.18 -12.55 1.81
C GLU A 107 11.98 -11.12 2.35
N TRP A 108 13.09 -10.41 2.61
CA TRP A 108 13.03 -9.03 3.10
C TRP A 108 12.30 -8.09 2.15
N THR A 109 12.47 -8.30 0.86
CA THR A 109 11.83 -7.49 -0.18
C THR A 109 10.31 -7.64 -0.19
N ASP A 110 9.84 -8.89 -0.08
CA ASP A 110 8.41 -9.19 -0.03
C ASP A 110 7.78 -8.67 1.25
N ALA A 111 8.48 -8.85 2.38
CA ALA A 111 8.03 -8.33 3.67
C ALA A 111 7.93 -6.80 3.67
N ALA A 112 8.93 -6.09 3.12
CA ALA A 112 8.91 -4.63 3.03
C ALA A 112 7.83 -4.10 2.08
N ALA A 113 7.38 -4.89 1.10
CA ALA A 113 6.36 -4.48 0.13
C ALA A 113 4.93 -4.44 0.70
N LEU A 114 4.70 -5.08 1.86
CA LEU A 114 3.35 -5.31 2.38
C LEU A 114 2.78 -4.23 3.30
N PRO A 115 3.54 -3.56 4.20
CA PRO A 115 2.92 -2.84 5.29
C PRO A 115 1.88 -1.81 4.83
N VAL A 116 2.27 -0.79 4.07
CA VAL A 116 1.30 0.21 3.58
C VAL A 116 0.38 -0.38 2.50
N ALA A 117 0.94 -1.06 1.50
CA ALA A 117 0.14 -1.51 0.36
C ALA A 117 -0.82 -2.64 0.75
N GLY A 118 -0.36 -3.63 1.48
CA GLY A 118 -1.16 -4.76 1.94
C GLY A 118 -2.26 -4.36 2.91
N LEU A 119 -1.93 -3.54 3.91
CA LEU A 119 -2.93 -3.06 4.88
C LEU A 119 -3.97 -2.16 4.21
N THR A 120 -3.56 -1.31 3.26
CA THR A 120 -4.51 -0.48 2.48
C THR A 120 -5.46 -1.35 1.67
N ALA A 121 -4.96 -2.37 0.98
CA ALA A 121 -5.80 -3.32 0.23
C ALA A 121 -6.76 -4.06 1.16
N LEU A 122 -6.25 -4.64 2.26
CA LEU A 122 -7.03 -5.39 3.23
C LEU A 122 -8.16 -4.54 3.83
N TYR A 123 -7.85 -3.31 4.26
CA TYR A 123 -8.85 -2.44 4.87
C TYR A 123 -9.85 -1.90 3.86
N SER A 124 -9.44 -1.63 2.62
CA SER A 124 -10.38 -1.27 1.56
C SER A 124 -11.44 -2.35 1.38
N LEU A 125 -11.04 -3.61 1.36
CA LEU A 125 -11.95 -4.75 1.21
C LEU A 125 -12.80 -4.99 2.47
N ARG A 126 -12.22 -4.86 3.67
CA ARG A 126 -12.97 -4.98 4.94
C ARG A 126 -14.07 -3.92 5.08
N HIS A 127 -13.83 -2.68 4.63
CA HIS A 127 -14.86 -1.65 4.61
C HIS A 127 -15.99 -1.92 3.62
N ALA A 128 -15.74 -2.74 2.60
CA ALA A 128 -16.78 -3.22 1.71
C ALA A 128 -17.70 -4.28 2.33
N GLY A 129 -17.27 -4.91 3.43
CA GLY A 129 -18.00 -5.99 4.12
C GLY A 129 -17.76 -7.37 3.51
N SER A 130 -18.75 -8.27 3.57
CA SER A 130 -18.61 -9.61 2.97
C SER A 130 -18.46 -9.52 1.46
N LEU A 131 -17.50 -10.27 0.92
CA LEU A 131 -17.18 -10.29 -0.52
C LEU A 131 -17.61 -11.57 -1.22
N LEU A 132 -18.00 -12.62 -0.48
CA LEU A 132 -18.40 -13.89 -1.07
C LEU A 132 -19.57 -13.70 -2.05
N GLY A 133 -19.36 -14.14 -3.29
CA GLY A 133 -20.34 -14.03 -4.38
C GLY A 133 -20.59 -12.61 -4.89
N ARG A 134 -19.80 -11.61 -4.43
CA ARG A 134 -19.94 -10.22 -4.89
C ARG A 134 -18.97 -9.93 -6.02
N ARG A 135 -19.36 -9.01 -6.88
CA ARG A 135 -18.48 -8.47 -7.92
C ARG A 135 -17.77 -7.21 -7.40
N VAL A 136 -16.43 -7.21 -7.51
CA VAL A 136 -15.54 -6.13 -7.05
C VAL A 136 -14.79 -5.56 -8.25
N LEU A 137 -14.87 -4.24 -8.46
CA LEU A 137 -14.02 -3.53 -9.41
C LEU A 137 -12.86 -2.87 -8.67
N VAL A 138 -11.65 -3.12 -9.13
CA VAL A 138 -10.43 -2.46 -8.64
C VAL A 138 -9.88 -1.56 -9.75
N THR A 139 -9.87 -0.24 -9.54
CA THR A 139 -9.13 0.69 -10.41
C THR A 139 -7.69 0.85 -9.94
N GLY A 140 -6.78 1.19 -10.84
CA GLY A 140 -5.35 1.20 -10.51
C GLY A 140 -4.83 -0.20 -10.19
N ALA A 141 -5.47 -1.23 -10.74
CA ALA A 141 -5.22 -2.64 -10.42
C ALA A 141 -3.78 -3.07 -10.64
N SER A 142 -3.04 -2.43 -11.54
CA SER A 142 -1.63 -2.73 -11.82
C SER A 142 -0.64 -2.19 -10.78
N GLY A 143 -1.07 -1.32 -9.87
CA GLY A 143 -0.21 -0.76 -8.81
C GLY A 143 -0.04 -1.71 -7.62
N GLY A 144 0.86 -1.38 -6.69
CA GLY A 144 1.15 -2.23 -5.53
C GLY A 144 -0.08 -2.58 -4.68
N VAL A 145 -0.90 -1.60 -4.32
CA VAL A 145 -2.16 -1.84 -3.58
C VAL A 145 -3.16 -2.62 -4.44
N GLY A 146 -3.31 -2.24 -5.73
CA GLY A 146 -4.31 -2.83 -6.61
C GLY A 146 -4.09 -4.32 -6.86
N ARG A 147 -2.84 -4.75 -7.11
CA ARG A 147 -2.48 -6.16 -7.29
C ARG A 147 -2.78 -7.00 -6.05
N ILE A 148 -2.48 -6.48 -4.87
CA ILE A 148 -2.81 -7.13 -3.59
C ILE A 148 -4.33 -7.18 -3.40
N ALA A 149 -5.05 -6.10 -3.71
CA ALA A 149 -6.51 -6.04 -3.58
C ALA A 149 -7.22 -7.07 -4.50
N VAL A 150 -6.74 -7.25 -5.74
CA VAL A 150 -7.25 -8.29 -6.66
C VAL A 150 -7.13 -9.68 -6.03
N GLN A 151 -5.95 -10.03 -5.53
CA GLN A 151 -5.69 -11.34 -4.92
C GLN A 151 -6.53 -11.55 -3.66
N LEU A 152 -6.55 -10.58 -2.74
CA LEU A 152 -7.33 -10.69 -1.50
C LEU A 152 -8.84 -10.75 -1.76
N ALA A 153 -9.37 -9.98 -2.71
CA ALA A 153 -10.78 -10.02 -3.08
C ALA A 153 -11.15 -11.39 -3.67
N ARG A 154 -10.31 -11.93 -4.56
CA ARG A 154 -10.48 -13.27 -5.12
C ARG A 154 -10.45 -14.34 -4.04
N ALA A 155 -9.48 -14.29 -3.13
CA ALA A 155 -9.38 -15.22 -2.00
C ALA A 155 -10.59 -15.15 -1.05
N ALA A 156 -11.23 -13.97 -0.94
CA ALA A 156 -12.46 -13.78 -0.19
C ALA A 156 -13.75 -14.21 -0.94
N GLY A 157 -13.61 -14.83 -2.12
CA GLY A 157 -14.73 -15.36 -2.90
C GLY A 157 -15.45 -14.34 -3.78
N ALA A 158 -14.83 -13.20 -4.09
CA ALA A 158 -15.35 -12.23 -5.03
C ALA A 158 -15.06 -12.64 -6.49
N GLU A 159 -15.92 -12.19 -7.40
CA GLU A 159 -15.61 -12.06 -8.81
C GLU A 159 -14.95 -10.69 -9.02
N VAL A 160 -13.70 -10.66 -9.51
CA VAL A 160 -12.91 -9.43 -9.56
C VAL A 160 -12.79 -8.92 -10.99
N ALA A 161 -13.20 -7.66 -11.18
CA ALA A 161 -12.86 -6.87 -12.36
C ALA A 161 -11.68 -5.95 -12.03
N ALA A 162 -10.71 -5.86 -12.93
CA ALA A 162 -9.47 -5.11 -12.75
C ALA A 162 -9.28 -4.10 -13.88
N TRP A 163 -9.20 -2.81 -13.54
CA TRP A 163 -8.94 -1.76 -14.51
C TRP A 163 -7.53 -1.18 -14.36
N ALA A 164 -6.81 -1.07 -15.48
CA ALA A 164 -5.46 -0.50 -15.54
C ALA A 164 -5.34 0.59 -16.62
N GLY A 165 -4.26 1.38 -16.57
CA GLY A 165 -4.09 2.55 -17.41
C GLY A 165 -3.66 2.27 -18.85
N SER A 166 -3.27 1.04 -19.20
CA SER A 166 -2.89 0.64 -20.56
C SER A 166 -2.88 -0.88 -20.68
N ALA A 167 -2.91 -1.38 -21.91
CA ALA A 167 -2.83 -2.81 -22.21
C ALA A 167 -1.56 -3.47 -21.63
N GLU A 168 -0.40 -2.78 -21.63
CA GLU A 168 0.82 -3.28 -21.01
C GLU A 168 0.65 -3.48 -19.49
N ARG A 169 -0.07 -2.60 -18.84
CA ARG A 169 -0.32 -2.64 -17.40
C ARG A 169 -1.38 -3.65 -16.97
N THR A 170 -2.15 -4.21 -17.92
CA THR A 170 -3.10 -5.29 -17.61
C THR A 170 -2.44 -6.65 -17.46
N LYS A 171 -1.22 -6.82 -17.96
CA LYS A 171 -0.48 -8.08 -17.90
C LYS A 171 -0.34 -8.60 -16.47
N GLY A 172 -0.59 -9.89 -16.29
CA GLY A 172 -0.50 -10.59 -15.01
C GLY A 172 -1.73 -10.39 -14.11
N LEU A 173 -2.74 -9.57 -14.46
CA LEU A 173 -3.89 -9.35 -13.58
C LEU A 173 -4.86 -10.55 -13.58
N SER A 174 -5.01 -11.25 -14.70
CA SER A 174 -5.81 -12.48 -14.76
C SER A 174 -5.19 -13.61 -13.95
N GLU A 175 -3.87 -13.74 -13.99
CA GLU A 175 -3.10 -14.72 -13.22
C GLU A 175 -3.22 -14.46 -11.70
N LEU A 176 -3.38 -13.20 -11.31
CA LEU A 176 -3.67 -12.81 -9.93
C LEU A 176 -5.12 -13.04 -9.50
N GLY A 177 -5.97 -13.50 -10.43
CA GLY A 177 -7.35 -13.90 -10.15
C GLY A 177 -8.42 -12.89 -10.56
N ALA A 178 -8.10 -11.87 -11.39
CA ALA A 178 -9.12 -11.05 -12.01
C ALA A 178 -9.85 -11.84 -13.10
N ALA A 179 -11.17 -11.91 -12.99
CA ALA A 179 -12.03 -12.58 -13.97
C ALA A 179 -12.29 -11.71 -15.21
N ASP A 180 -12.22 -10.40 -15.05
CA ASP A 180 -12.39 -9.40 -16.09
C ASP A 180 -11.25 -8.37 -15.99
N VAL A 181 -10.56 -8.10 -17.10
CA VAL A 181 -9.42 -7.18 -17.14
C VAL A 181 -9.61 -6.21 -18.30
N SER A 182 -9.61 -4.91 -17.97
CA SER A 182 -9.84 -3.85 -18.97
C SER A 182 -8.90 -2.65 -18.75
N THR A 183 -8.76 -1.84 -19.79
CA THR A 183 -8.14 -0.51 -19.69
C THR A 183 -9.19 0.54 -19.37
N TYR A 184 -8.76 1.70 -18.87
CA TYR A 184 -9.68 2.81 -18.59
C TYR A 184 -10.43 3.30 -19.85
N ASP A 185 -9.79 3.23 -21.01
CA ASP A 185 -10.35 3.68 -22.29
C ASP A 185 -11.46 2.78 -22.81
N ALA A 186 -11.53 1.52 -22.36
CA ALA A 186 -12.61 0.61 -22.71
C ALA A 186 -13.96 1.07 -22.11
N GLY A 187 -13.91 1.90 -21.08
CA GLY A 187 -15.08 2.47 -20.45
C GLY A 187 -15.98 1.46 -19.71
N PRO A 188 -17.11 1.93 -19.16
CA PRO A 188 -18.00 1.08 -18.37
C PRO A 188 -18.71 -0.02 -19.17
N GLY A 189 -18.80 0.10 -20.49
CA GLY A 189 -19.42 -0.93 -21.33
C GLY A 189 -18.64 -2.25 -21.41
N ALA A 190 -17.38 -2.25 -21.02
CA ALA A 190 -16.52 -3.45 -21.02
C ALA A 190 -16.63 -4.27 -19.73
N THR A 191 -17.31 -3.78 -18.70
CA THR A 191 -17.41 -4.42 -17.38
C THR A 191 -18.86 -4.47 -16.92
N GLN A 192 -19.29 -5.59 -16.35
CA GLN A 192 -20.63 -5.71 -15.78
C GLN A 192 -20.78 -4.89 -14.49
N PRO A 193 -22.05 -4.59 -14.06
CA PRO A 193 -22.30 -3.89 -12.80
C PRO A 193 -21.62 -4.53 -11.59
N VAL A 194 -21.20 -3.73 -10.63
CA VAL A 194 -20.41 -4.17 -9.48
C VAL A 194 -21.05 -3.78 -8.13
N HIS A 195 -20.86 -4.62 -7.14
CA HIS A 195 -21.31 -4.36 -5.77
C HIS A 195 -20.31 -3.49 -4.99
N VAL A 196 -19.04 -3.56 -5.38
CA VAL A 196 -17.94 -2.87 -4.69
C VAL A 196 -17.02 -2.23 -5.72
N LEU A 197 -16.69 -0.96 -5.49
CA LEU A 197 -15.62 -0.25 -6.21
C LEU A 197 -14.51 0.08 -5.21
N VAL A 198 -13.28 -0.35 -5.53
CA VAL A 198 -12.06 0.02 -4.81
C VAL A 198 -11.24 0.92 -5.72
N ASP A 199 -11.18 2.21 -5.42
CA ASP A 199 -10.59 3.22 -6.31
C ASP A 199 -9.36 3.90 -5.73
N SER A 200 -8.35 4.10 -6.59
CA SER A 200 -7.13 4.87 -6.30
C SER A 200 -6.77 5.87 -7.37
N VAL A 201 -7.60 6.00 -8.39
CA VAL A 201 -7.27 6.78 -9.58
C VAL A 201 -7.90 8.16 -9.54
N GLY A 202 -9.19 8.24 -9.21
CA GLY A 202 -9.92 9.49 -9.20
C GLY A 202 -10.31 10.00 -10.60
N GLY A 203 -10.76 11.25 -10.70
CA GLY A 203 -11.10 11.92 -11.94
C GLY A 203 -12.13 11.18 -12.80
N ASP A 204 -11.92 11.18 -14.11
CA ASP A 204 -12.84 10.53 -15.07
C ASP A 204 -12.86 9.00 -14.95
N VAL A 205 -11.76 8.38 -14.53
CA VAL A 205 -11.72 6.93 -14.26
C VAL A 205 -12.67 6.58 -13.11
N PHE A 206 -12.62 7.33 -12.01
CA PHE A 206 -13.58 7.17 -10.92
C PHE A 206 -15.02 7.37 -11.39
N ARG A 207 -15.28 8.42 -12.17
CA ARG A 207 -16.63 8.72 -12.69
C ARG A 207 -17.17 7.56 -13.54
N SER A 208 -16.35 7.02 -14.43
CA SER A 208 -16.70 5.88 -15.28
C SER A 208 -16.93 4.61 -14.46
N ALA A 209 -16.03 4.31 -13.50
CA ALA A 209 -16.17 3.16 -12.62
C ALA A 209 -17.39 3.26 -11.70
N PHE A 210 -17.71 4.46 -11.21
CA PHE A 210 -18.86 4.71 -10.37
C PHE A 210 -20.19 4.41 -11.09
N GLN A 211 -20.25 4.57 -12.41
CA GLN A 211 -21.44 4.23 -13.19
C GLN A 211 -21.78 2.73 -13.18
N LEU A 212 -20.83 1.88 -12.82
CA LEU A 212 -21.03 0.44 -12.69
C LEU A 212 -21.50 0.02 -11.30
N VAL A 213 -21.42 0.91 -10.30
CA VAL A 213 -21.80 0.57 -8.93
C VAL A 213 -23.31 0.39 -8.82
N GLU A 214 -23.76 -0.77 -8.34
CA GLU A 214 -25.17 -1.09 -8.15
C GLU A 214 -25.79 -0.30 -6.98
N PRO A 215 -27.12 -0.17 -6.92
CA PRO A 215 -27.81 0.31 -5.73
C PRO A 215 -27.35 -0.45 -4.47
N ARG A 216 -27.18 0.27 -3.35
CA ARG A 216 -26.61 -0.24 -2.08
C ARG A 216 -25.18 -0.74 -2.18
N GLY A 217 -24.46 -0.47 -3.28
CA GLY A 217 -23.06 -0.77 -3.44
C GLY A 217 -22.15 0.01 -2.49
N VAL A 218 -20.89 -0.37 -2.44
CA VAL A 218 -19.88 0.27 -1.59
C VAL A 218 -18.73 0.76 -2.45
N VAL A 219 -18.34 2.01 -2.25
CA VAL A 219 -17.19 2.63 -2.89
C VAL A 219 -16.16 2.94 -1.81
N VAL A 220 -14.95 2.44 -1.98
CA VAL A 220 -13.81 2.75 -1.11
C VAL A 220 -12.71 3.40 -1.94
N CYS A 221 -12.48 4.69 -1.71
CA CYS A 221 -11.37 5.42 -2.31
C CYS A 221 -10.19 5.43 -1.33
N TYR A 222 -9.00 5.04 -1.79
CA TYR A 222 -7.78 5.06 -0.96
C TYR A 222 -6.63 5.89 -1.59
N GLY A 223 -6.92 6.55 -2.68
CA GLY A 223 -5.98 7.40 -3.38
C GLY A 223 -6.68 8.27 -4.42
N ASN A 224 -5.91 9.19 -4.99
CA ASN A 224 -6.35 10.05 -6.09
C ASN A 224 -5.14 10.35 -6.99
N THR A 225 -4.83 9.40 -7.86
CA THR A 225 -3.65 9.48 -8.73
C THR A 225 -3.74 10.61 -9.76
N THR A 226 -4.96 10.98 -10.17
CA THR A 226 -5.19 12.09 -11.11
C THR A 226 -5.03 13.45 -10.47
N ARG A 227 -5.13 13.54 -9.14
CA ARG A 227 -5.19 14.81 -8.36
C ARG A 227 -6.35 15.72 -8.78
N CYS A 228 -7.39 15.14 -9.39
CA CYS A 228 -8.62 15.82 -9.75
C CYS A 228 -9.67 15.64 -8.66
N ASP A 229 -10.62 16.57 -8.58
CA ASP A 229 -11.75 16.43 -7.69
C ASP A 229 -12.56 15.16 -8.00
N LEU A 230 -13.08 14.50 -6.97
CA LEU A 230 -14.02 13.41 -7.13
C LEU A 230 -15.41 14.00 -7.43
N SER A 231 -15.87 13.80 -8.65
CA SER A 231 -17.20 14.26 -9.06
C SER A 231 -18.15 13.10 -9.28
N LEU A 232 -19.35 13.22 -8.76
CA LEU A 232 -20.45 12.27 -8.94
C LEU A 232 -21.42 12.78 -10.02
N PRO A 233 -22.09 11.88 -10.79
CA PRO A 233 -23.19 12.27 -11.66
C PRO A 233 -24.27 13.02 -10.85
N PHE A 234 -24.92 14.00 -11.45
CA PHE A 234 -25.95 14.83 -10.77
C PHE A 234 -27.06 14.00 -10.11
N ASP A 235 -27.48 12.93 -10.78
CA ASP A 235 -28.59 12.06 -10.37
C ASP A 235 -28.13 10.82 -9.57
N TRP A 236 -26.88 10.75 -9.16
CA TRP A 236 -26.29 9.55 -8.56
C TRP A 236 -27.09 8.96 -7.41
N GLY A 237 -27.70 9.80 -6.58
CA GLY A 237 -28.50 9.37 -5.43
C GLY A 237 -29.80 8.68 -5.82
N HIS A 238 -30.42 9.08 -6.93
CA HIS A 238 -31.62 8.44 -7.48
C HIS A 238 -31.24 7.19 -8.30
N ALA A 239 -30.22 7.29 -9.11
CA ALA A 239 -29.76 6.18 -9.95
C ALA A 239 -29.16 5.03 -9.13
N ARG A 240 -28.57 5.34 -7.96
CA ARG A 240 -27.91 4.38 -7.08
C ARG A 240 -28.26 4.58 -5.62
N PRO A 241 -29.54 4.36 -5.23
CA PRO A 241 -29.99 4.58 -3.86
C PRO A 241 -29.23 3.69 -2.89
N GLY A 242 -28.81 4.28 -1.76
CA GLY A 242 -28.13 3.56 -0.68
C GLY A 242 -26.66 3.21 -0.92
N VAL A 243 -26.03 3.75 -1.97
CA VAL A 243 -24.57 3.64 -2.15
C VAL A 243 -23.86 4.33 -1.00
N ARG A 244 -22.81 3.68 -0.48
CA ARG A 244 -21.94 4.22 0.56
C ARG A 244 -20.59 4.53 -0.07
N ILE A 245 -20.07 5.73 0.18
CA ILE A 245 -18.75 6.16 -0.28
C ILE A 245 -17.89 6.41 0.95
N ARG A 246 -16.69 5.83 0.98
CA ARG A 246 -15.71 6.00 2.04
C ARG A 246 -14.35 6.34 1.45
N TYR A 247 -13.67 7.31 2.04
CA TYR A 247 -12.24 7.52 1.81
C TYR A 247 -11.46 6.81 2.91
N LEU A 248 -10.57 5.91 2.52
CA LEU A 248 -9.68 5.19 3.43
C LEU A 248 -8.34 5.92 3.49
N HIS A 249 -7.95 6.35 4.67
CA HIS A 249 -6.61 6.83 4.97
C HIS A 249 -5.97 5.89 6.00
N LEU A 250 -4.94 5.14 5.60
CA LEU A 250 -4.35 4.09 6.43
C LEU A 250 -3.92 4.59 7.81
N PHE A 251 -3.28 5.78 7.86
CA PHE A 251 -2.79 6.36 9.11
C PHE A 251 -3.90 6.82 10.06
N ASP A 252 -5.13 6.98 9.58
CA ASP A 252 -6.32 7.18 10.43
C ASP A 252 -6.85 5.86 11.02
N GLU A 253 -6.63 4.75 10.33
CA GLU A 253 -7.01 3.41 10.83
C GLU A 253 -6.04 2.87 11.90
N MET A 254 -4.74 3.19 11.78
CA MET A 254 -3.68 2.64 12.63
C MET A 254 -3.86 2.90 14.13
N PRO A 255 -4.30 4.08 14.60
CA PRO A 255 -4.54 4.31 16.03
C PRO A 255 -5.72 3.52 16.60
N ARG A 256 -6.60 3.01 15.73
CA ARG A 256 -7.86 2.35 16.12
C ARG A 256 -7.69 0.84 16.33
N ARG A 257 -6.57 0.27 15.92
CA ARG A 257 -6.32 -1.18 15.96
C ARG A 257 -4.83 -1.52 15.92
N PRO A 258 -4.41 -2.65 16.49
CA PRO A 258 -3.05 -3.14 16.37
C PRO A 258 -2.82 -3.72 14.96
N VAL A 259 -2.37 -2.89 14.02
CA VAL A 259 -2.21 -3.28 12.59
C VAL A 259 -1.17 -4.38 12.38
N GLY A 260 -0.26 -4.60 13.35
CA GLY A 260 0.69 -5.71 13.32
C GLY A 260 0.02 -7.08 13.18
N ASN A 261 -1.13 -7.29 13.82
CA ASN A 261 -1.89 -8.55 13.70
C ASN A 261 -2.40 -8.76 12.26
N ASP A 262 -2.88 -7.71 11.63
CA ASP A 262 -3.36 -7.75 10.25
C ASP A 262 -2.20 -7.93 9.26
N LEU A 263 -1.06 -7.30 9.54
CA LEU A 263 0.16 -7.50 8.77
C LEU A 263 0.68 -8.94 8.90
N ALA A 264 0.60 -9.55 10.07
CA ALA A 264 0.95 -10.96 10.27
C ALA A 264 0.09 -11.92 9.43
N VAL A 265 -1.20 -11.60 9.23
CA VAL A 265 -2.06 -12.36 8.31
C VAL A 265 -1.55 -12.26 6.87
N LEU A 266 -1.19 -11.07 6.41
CA LEU A 266 -0.67 -10.85 5.05
C LEU A 266 0.67 -11.58 4.84
N LEU A 267 1.59 -11.50 5.81
CA LEU A 267 2.88 -12.19 5.76
C LEU A 267 2.73 -13.71 5.71
N ARG A 268 1.77 -14.26 6.46
CA ARG A 268 1.45 -15.69 6.40
C ARG A 268 0.93 -16.08 5.01
N LEU A 269 0.04 -15.30 4.40
CA LEU A 269 -0.43 -15.57 3.03
C LEU A 269 0.72 -15.57 2.02
N VAL A 270 1.73 -14.72 2.21
CA VAL A 270 2.95 -14.75 1.37
C VAL A 270 3.75 -16.02 1.62
N ALA A 271 3.96 -16.42 2.87
CA ALA A 271 4.67 -17.63 3.21
C ALA A 271 4.00 -18.90 2.64
N GLU A 272 2.67 -18.88 2.56
CA GLU A 272 1.83 -19.96 2.00
C GLU A 272 1.76 -19.91 0.45
N GLY A 273 2.35 -18.91 -0.19
CA GLY A 273 2.24 -18.70 -1.64
C GLY A 273 0.85 -18.25 -2.12
N ALA A 274 -0.03 -17.86 -1.19
CA ALA A 274 -1.40 -17.41 -1.46
C ALA A 274 -1.51 -15.90 -1.78
N LEU A 275 -0.44 -15.15 -1.53
CA LEU A 275 -0.33 -13.73 -1.85
C LEU A 275 1.06 -13.44 -2.41
N ASP A 276 1.11 -12.83 -3.61
CA ASP A 276 2.31 -12.28 -4.22
C ASP A 276 2.34 -10.76 -4.01
N PRO A 277 3.30 -10.21 -3.24
CA PRO A 277 3.49 -8.77 -3.07
C PRO A 277 3.86 -8.05 -4.37
N HIS A 278 4.30 -8.80 -5.36
CA HIS A 278 4.63 -8.36 -6.71
C HIS A 278 5.72 -7.27 -6.73
N VAL A 279 6.87 -7.58 -6.16
CA VAL A 279 8.05 -6.72 -6.20
C VAL A 279 8.69 -6.80 -7.60
N THR A 280 8.63 -5.73 -8.36
CA THR A 280 9.14 -5.68 -9.74
C THR A 280 10.34 -4.77 -9.92
N LEU A 281 10.71 -4.03 -8.89
CA LEU A 281 11.88 -3.18 -8.87
C LEU A 281 12.57 -3.27 -7.51
N VAL A 282 13.84 -3.66 -7.53
CA VAL A 282 14.71 -3.63 -6.35
C VAL A 282 15.87 -2.68 -6.64
N GLY A 283 16.09 -1.73 -5.76
CA GLY A 283 17.17 -0.74 -5.86
C GLY A 283 18.09 -0.75 -4.63
N ASP A 284 19.24 -0.11 -4.77
CA ASP A 284 20.12 0.18 -3.63
C ASP A 284 19.55 1.36 -2.85
N TRP A 285 19.48 1.21 -1.53
CA TRP A 285 19.02 2.26 -0.64
C TRP A 285 19.92 3.52 -0.68
N ARG A 286 21.24 3.33 -0.88
CA ARG A 286 22.19 4.45 -0.98
C ARG A 286 22.02 5.28 -2.25
N ASP A 287 21.45 4.65 -3.30
CA ASP A 287 21.11 5.30 -4.57
C ASP A 287 19.60 5.17 -4.85
N ALA A 288 18.79 5.78 -3.99
CA ALA A 288 17.34 5.67 -4.03
C ALA A 288 16.70 6.43 -5.22
N GLU A 289 17.33 7.51 -5.69
CA GLU A 289 16.76 8.43 -6.68
C GLU A 289 16.24 7.77 -7.97
N PRO A 290 16.96 6.83 -8.62
CA PRO A 290 16.44 6.15 -9.81
C PRO A 290 15.16 5.38 -9.53
N THR A 291 15.06 4.73 -8.35
CA THR A 291 13.86 4.00 -7.93
C THR A 291 12.70 4.95 -7.67
N LEU A 292 12.92 6.05 -6.94
CA LEU A 292 11.89 7.06 -6.66
C LEU A 292 11.33 7.66 -7.95
N ARG A 293 12.21 8.00 -8.89
CA ARG A 293 11.83 8.53 -10.21
C ARG A 293 10.95 7.55 -10.97
N ARG A 294 11.35 6.27 -11.07
CA ARG A 294 10.56 5.25 -11.78
C ARG A 294 9.18 5.04 -11.16
N VAL A 295 9.06 5.11 -9.83
CA VAL A 295 7.75 5.08 -9.15
C VAL A 295 6.93 6.34 -9.45
N GLY A 296 7.54 7.51 -9.40
CA GLY A 296 6.93 8.81 -9.75
C GLY A 296 6.39 8.84 -11.18
N ASP A 297 7.20 8.38 -12.12
CA ASP A 297 6.88 8.32 -13.56
C ASP A 297 5.95 7.16 -13.93
N ARG A 298 5.44 6.43 -12.93
CA ARG A 298 4.56 5.27 -13.13
C ARG A 298 5.18 4.15 -13.97
N GLN A 299 6.49 3.98 -13.95
CA GLN A 299 7.20 2.93 -14.68
C GLN A 299 7.27 1.61 -13.92
N VAL A 300 6.81 1.58 -12.66
CA VAL A 300 6.73 0.37 -11.85
C VAL A 300 5.32 -0.23 -11.94
N ASN A 301 5.26 -1.51 -12.31
CA ASN A 301 4.02 -2.29 -12.40
C ASN A 301 3.99 -3.28 -11.22
N GLY A 302 3.64 -2.81 -10.03
CA GLY A 302 3.75 -3.52 -8.77
C GLY A 302 4.40 -2.67 -7.68
N LYS A 303 5.32 -3.28 -6.92
CA LYS A 303 6.05 -2.63 -5.82
C LYS A 303 7.52 -2.39 -6.15
N ALA A 304 8.03 -1.29 -5.63
CA ALA A 304 9.46 -0.98 -5.62
C ALA A 304 10.01 -1.06 -4.19
N VAL A 305 11.16 -1.68 -4.03
CA VAL A 305 11.85 -1.91 -2.76
C VAL A 305 13.28 -1.41 -2.85
N LEU A 306 13.78 -0.83 -1.77
CA LEU A 306 15.18 -0.45 -1.58
C LEU A 306 15.79 -1.37 -0.53
N VAL A 307 16.96 -1.92 -0.80
CA VAL A 307 17.69 -2.84 0.08
C VAL A 307 18.89 -2.12 0.70
N LEU A 308 19.07 -2.30 2.02
CA LEU A 308 20.16 -1.72 2.80
C LEU A 308 21.37 -2.67 2.87
#